data_d3a4c9555caf9c3711db8a35edc41c7c
#
_entry.id   d3a4c9555caf9c3711db8a35edc41c7c
#
_cell.length_a   1.000
_cell.length_b   1.000
_cell.length_c   1.000
_cell.angle_alpha   90.00
_cell.angle_beta   90.00
_cell.angle_gamma   90.00
#
_symmetry.space_group_name_H-M   'P 1'
#
loop_
_entity.id
_entity.type
_entity.pdbx_description
1 polymer ?
#
loop_
_entity_poly.entity_id
_entity_poly.type
_entity_poly.pdbx_seq_one_letter_code
_entity_poly.pdbx_strand_id
1 'polypeptide(L)'
;MSIVNDLTLDKTFELAVQNHKENNLQVAKKLYNEVLEIDPNHSIAFNNLALLYEKLEEYKNAIDCLKKSIEINPSDINTHNNLGVILKELGDYDQAKICFEKAIKINPNNSKTFSNLGVVLNILGQYEKALSIFEQGLKLDPSSITIQKNITKHHIDNLVDFKKATDSSYKTLKIYGNNLNFINKHVSLFRLKHDVEQAKYITQKSDILKSQNYKIDGIDEFQKIGSEILDRKENIANEDNFNKQISLNPNEINSLLPFYKSDHIYQTKKISGSCINLNKNWQDVEDEYLNSTNQIMYIDNFLSDEALMEFREFCLVSKVWNKEYYNPFLGAYSSEGFISPIHLQIAIDLKKELPKLFGPHRLGNFWGFKYDSKLGKGINVHADFALHNLNFWITPDEYNNNKNTGGLKVYDVPAPDHWNYKSYNMNSNKIYDFLKERNANCTNIPYKFNRAVLFNSAYFHETDEIDFKDDYVGRRINSTYLFGSRVVKKW
;
A
#
# COMPACT_ATOMS: atom_id res chain seq x y z
N MET A 1 -30.15 16.48 -32.61
CA MET A 1 -30.36 15.58 -33.78
C MET A 1 -29.64 14.29 -33.49
N SER A 2 -30.40 13.19 -33.34
CA SER A 2 -29.91 11.86 -32.93
C SER A 2 -29.07 11.23 -34.04
N ILE A 3 -27.85 10.84 -33.68
CA ILE A 3 -26.92 10.12 -34.59
C ILE A 3 -27.23 8.60 -34.65
N VAL A 4 -28.32 8.15 -34.05
CA VAL A 4 -28.54 6.73 -33.70
C VAL A 4 -29.80 6.13 -34.38
N ASN A 5 -30.11 6.52 -35.61
CA ASN A 5 -31.32 5.98 -36.26
C ASN A 5 -31.14 4.61 -36.95
N ASP A 6 -29.95 3.93 -36.89
CA ASP A 6 -29.73 2.65 -37.59
C ASP A 6 -28.82 1.65 -36.83
N LEU A 7 -28.53 1.85 -35.54
CA LEU A 7 -27.75 0.87 -34.78
C LEU A 7 -28.71 -0.18 -34.18
N THR A 8 -28.38 -1.46 -34.36
CA THR A 8 -29.07 -2.55 -33.62
C THR A 8 -28.77 -2.46 -32.13
N LEU A 9 -29.65 -3.01 -31.29
CA LEU A 9 -29.46 -3.07 -29.81
C LEU A 9 -28.06 -3.53 -29.46
N ASP A 10 -27.58 -4.62 -30.05
CA ASP A 10 -26.26 -5.19 -29.78
C ASP A 10 -25.12 -4.22 -30.12
N LYS A 11 -25.18 -3.52 -31.26
CA LYS A 11 -24.16 -2.54 -31.63
C LYS A 11 -24.16 -1.34 -30.71
N THR A 12 -25.32 -0.87 -30.28
CA THR A 12 -25.43 0.23 -29.31
C THR A 12 -24.80 -0.19 -27.96
N PHE A 13 -25.08 -1.40 -27.51
CA PHE A 13 -24.48 -1.97 -26.30
C PHE A 13 -22.97 -2.14 -26.41
N GLU A 14 -22.45 -2.69 -27.51
CA GLU A 14 -21.02 -2.81 -27.76
C GLU A 14 -20.32 -1.45 -27.74
N LEU A 15 -20.92 -0.44 -28.38
CA LEU A 15 -20.38 0.93 -28.39
C LEU A 15 -20.40 1.56 -27.00
N ALA A 16 -21.44 1.27 -26.19
CA ALA A 16 -21.49 1.70 -24.79
C ALA A 16 -20.35 1.10 -23.98
N VAL A 17 -20.11 -0.21 -24.12
CA VAL A 17 -19.01 -0.92 -23.45
C VAL A 17 -17.64 -0.40 -23.89
N GLN A 18 -17.45 -0.13 -25.17
CA GLN A 18 -16.20 0.44 -25.68
C GLN A 18 -15.94 1.83 -25.08
N ASN A 19 -16.90 2.75 -25.15
CA ASN A 19 -16.75 4.09 -24.57
C ASN A 19 -16.51 4.04 -23.05
N HIS A 20 -17.15 3.09 -22.34
CA HIS A 20 -16.89 2.89 -20.90
C HIS A 20 -15.43 2.47 -20.65
N LYS A 21 -14.86 1.56 -21.45
CA LYS A 21 -13.45 1.14 -21.37
C LYS A 21 -12.48 2.28 -21.69
N GLU A 22 -12.83 3.12 -22.66
CA GLU A 22 -12.06 4.30 -23.07
C GLU A 22 -12.21 5.50 -22.11
N ASN A 23 -12.98 5.33 -21.01
CA ASN A 23 -13.29 6.35 -20.03
C ASN A 23 -14.12 7.54 -20.55
N ASN A 24 -14.81 7.37 -21.69
CA ASN A 24 -15.75 8.35 -22.24
C ASN A 24 -17.12 8.22 -21.53
N LEU A 25 -17.15 8.48 -20.20
CA LEU A 25 -18.24 8.09 -19.31
C LEU A 25 -19.59 8.71 -19.68
N GLN A 26 -19.64 9.97 -20.14
CA GLN A 26 -20.91 10.60 -20.51
C GLN A 26 -21.51 10.01 -21.78
N VAL A 27 -20.68 9.65 -22.75
CA VAL A 27 -21.13 8.96 -23.96
C VAL A 27 -21.62 7.56 -23.63
N ALA A 28 -20.86 6.81 -22.83
CA ALA A 28 -21.26 5.47 -22.38
C ALA A 28 -22.58 5.50 -21.59
N LYS A 29 -22.77 6.46 -20.68
CA LYS A 29 -24.02 6.65 -19.93
C LYS A 29 -25.22 6.83 -20.85
N LYS A 30 -25.07 7.69 -21.87
CA LYS A 30 -26.13 7.93 -22.86
C LYS A 30 -26.48 6.64 -23.62
N LEU A 31 -25.47 5.93 -24.13
CA LEU A 31 -25.66 4.70 -24.90
C LEU A 31 -26.27 3.57 -24.06
N TYR A 32 -25.87 3.39 -22.79
CA TYR A 32 -26.54 2.41 -21.91
C TYR A 32 -28.00 2.75 -21.68
N ASN A 33 -28.36 4.04 -21.51
CA ASN A 33 -29.76 4.44 -21.38
C ASN A 33 -30.55 4.17 -22.67
N GLU A 34 -29.97 4.42 -23.85
CA GLU A 34 -30.59 4.08 -25.14
C GLU A 34 -30.85 2.58 -25.27
N VAL A 35 -29.89 1.73 -24.82
CA VAL A 35 -30.08 0.27 -24.75
C VAL A 35 -31.28 -0.08 -23.86
N LEU A 36 -31.39 0.56 -22.68
CA LEU A 36 -32.45 0.29 -21.70
C LEU A 36 -33.81 0.88 -22.11
N GLU A 37 -33.85 1.90 -22.97
CA GLU A 37 -35.07 2.39 -23.61
C GLU A 37 -35.61 1.37 -24.63
N ILE A 38 -34.71 0.67 -25.38
CA ILE A 38 -35.08 -0.36 -26.35
C ILE A 38 -35.42 -1.67 -25.65
N ASP A 39 -34.60 -2.11 -24.70
CA ASP A 39 -34.80 -3.32 -23.89
C ASP A 39 -34.74 -3.00 -22.38
N PRO A 40 -35.88 -2.72 -21.75
CA PRO A 40 -35.95 -2.46 -20.30
C PRO A 40 -35.56 -3.66 -19.41
N ASN A 41 -35.40 -4.85 -19.98
CA ASN A 41 -35.01 -6.06 -19.28
C ASN A 41 -33.55 -6.47 -19.55
N HIS A 42 -32.73 -5.57 -20.08
CA HIS A 42 -31.33 -5.84 -20.37
C HIS A 42 -30.48 -5.79 -19.09
N SER A 43 -30.43 -6.90 -18.33
CA SER A 43 -29.75 -6.98 -17.01
C SER A 43 -28.27 -6.58 -17.07
N ILE A 44 -27.55 -6.96 -18.15
CA ILE A 44 -26.12 -6.64 -18.29
C ILE A 44 -25.92 -5.13 -18.51
N ALA A 45 -26.81 -4.45 -19.21
CA ALA A 45 -26.74 -3.00 -19.37
C ALA A 45 -26.92 -2.28 -18.04
N PHE A 46 -27.88 -2.72 -17.20
CA PHE A 46 -28.03 -2.20 -15.84
C PHE A 46 -26.77 -2.41 -14.99
N ASN A 47 -26.17 -3.61 -15.02
CA ASN A 47 -24.94 -3.89 -14.30
C ASN A 47 -23.77 -2.99 -14.75
N ASN A 48 -23.59 -2.82 -16.05
CA ASN A 48 -22.52 -1.97 -16.59
C ASN A 48 -22.76 -0.47 -16.33
N LEU A 49 -24.02 -0.02 -16.40
CA LEU A 49 -24.39 1.34 -16.03
C LEU A 49 -24.14 1.62 -14.56
N ALA A 50 -24.35 0.62 -13.69
CA ALA A 50 -24.01 0.73 -12.27
C ALA A 50 -22.51 0.93 -12.04
N LEU A 51 -21.66 0.17 -12.73
CA LEU A 51 -20.20 0.35 -12.66
C LEU A 51 -19.75 1.73 -13.18
N LEU A 52 -20.46 2.28 -14.15
CA LEU A 52 -20.25 3.64 -14.62
C LEU A 52 -20.65 4.66 -13.56
N TYR A 53 -21.82 4.50 -12.91
CA TYR A 53 -22.25 5.36 -11.81
C TYR A 53 -21.29 5.28 -10.60
N GLU A 54 -20.74 4.11 -10.29
CA GLU A 54 -19.68 3.94 -9.29
C GLU A 54 -18.46 4.82 -9.60
N LYS A 55 -17.98 4.80 -10.87
CA LYS A 55 -16.88 5.66 -11.32
C LYS A 55 -17.20 7.16 -11.20
N LEU A 56 -18.45 7.54 -11.36
CA LEU A 56 -18.94 8.90 -11.20
C LEU A 56 -19.26 9.26 -9.74
N GLU A 57 -19.09 8.32 -8.81
CA GLU A 57 -19.44 8.46 -7.39
C GLU A 57 -20.95 8.68 -7.13
N GLU A 58 -21.79 8.35 -8.14
CA GLU A 58 -23.24 8.38 -8.06
C GLU A 58 -23.79 7.06 -7.45
N TYR A 59 -23.38 6.75 -6.21
CA TYR A 59 -23.62 5.43 -5.58
C TYR A 59 -25.08 5.02 -5.47
N LYS A 60 -25.98 5.98 -5.23
CA LYS A 60 -27.42 5.70 -5.18
C LYS A 60 -27.92 5.14 -6.51
N ASN A 61 -27.56 5.80 -7.61
CA ASN A 61 -27.94 5.36 -8.96
C ASN A 61 -27.34 4.00 -9.28
N ALA A 62 -26.09 3.76 -8.86
CA ALA A 62 -25.42 2.47 -9.02
C ALA A 62 -26.17 1.34 -8.31
N ILE A 63 -26.56 1.53 -7.04
CA ILE A 63 -27.34 0.56 -6.26
C ILE A 63 -28.69 0.26 -6.91
N ASP A 64 -29.39 1.30 -7.37
CA ASP A 64 -30.70 1.14 -8.01
C ASP A 64 -30.59 0.34 -9.31
N CYS A 65 -29.57 0.60 -10.13
CA CYS A 65 -29.28 -0.18 -11.33
C CYS A 65 -28.94 -1.66 -11.01
N LEU A 66 -28.12 -1.91 -9.97
CA LEU A 66 -27.77 -3.29 -9.59
C LEU A 66 -28.99 -4.06 -9.04
N LYS A 67 -29.85 -3.40 -8.28
CA LYS A 67 -31.13 -4.01 -7.83
C LYS A 67 -32.00 -4.40 -9.01
N LYS A 68 -32.13 -3.51 -10.01
CA LYS A 68 -32.85 -3.83 -11.25
C LYS A 68 -32.24 -5.01 -11.99
N SER A 69 -30.91 -5.04 -12.13
CA SER A 69 -30.21 -6.16 -12.75
C SER A 69 -30.47 -7.47 -12.01
N ILE A 70 -30.50 -7.47 -10.66
CA ILE A 70 -30.83 -8.65 -9.83
C ILE A 70 -32.28 -9.08 -9.98
N GLU A 71 -33.23 -8.12 -10.06
CA GLU A 71 -34.65 -8.41 -10.31
C GLU A 71 -34.85 -9.17 -11.64
N ILE A 72 -34.11 -8.75 -12.68
CA ILE A 72 -34.17 -9.38 -14.01
C ILE A 72 -33.43 -10.70 -14.06
N ASN A 73 -32.21 -10.76 -13.51
CA ASN A 73 -31.40 -11.97 -13.47
C ASN A 73 -30.84 -12.22 -12.05
N PRO A 74 -31.60 -12.90 -11.18
CA PRO A 74 -31.21 -13.17 -9.79
C PRO A 74 -29.96 -14.08 -9.65
N SER A 75 -29.57 -14.78 -10.72
CA SER A 75 -28.44 -15.72 -10.73
C SER A 75 -27.15 -15.11 -11.29
N ASP A 76 -27.12 -13.80 -11.61
CA ASP A 76 -25.89 -13.15 -12.05
C ASP A 76 -24.98 -12.86 -10.86
N ILE A 77 -23.92 -13.66 -10.76
CA ILE A 77 -22.88 -13.53 -9.72
C ILE A 77 -22.20 -12.16 -9.74
N ASN A 78 -21.94 -11.60 -10.94
CA ASN A 78 -21.22 -10.34 -11.07
C ASN A 78 -22.04 -9.19 -10.45
N THR A 79 -23.34 -9.18 -10.69
CA THR A 79 -24.24 -8.17 -10.14
C THR A 79 -24.30 -8.23 -8.61
N HIS A 80 -24.41 -9.44 -8.02
CA HIS A 80 -24.35 -9.58 -6.57
C HIS A 80 -23.00 -9.15 -5.99
N ASN A 81 -21.88 -9.52 -6.64
CA ASN A 81 -20.55 -9.13 -6.20
C ASN A 81 -20.34 -7.59 -6.31
N ASN A 82 -20.77 -6.96 -7.39
CA ASN A 82 -20.65 -5.52 -7.59
C ASN A 82 -21.49 -4.74 -6.56
N LEU A 83 -22.72 -5.20 -6.28
CA LEU A 83 -23.53 -4.61 -5.21
C LEU A 83 -22.85 -4.71 -3.84
N GLY A 84 -22.26 -5.88 -3.53
CA GLY A 84 -21.48 -6.09 -2.32
C GLY A 84 -20.28 -5.16 -2.21
N VAL A 85 -19.57 -4.91 -3.32
CA VAL A 85 -18.43 -3.98 -3.36
C VAL A 85 -18.88 -2.55 -3.05
N ILE A 86 -19.93 -2.06 -3.71
CA ILE A 86 -20.45 -0.69 -3.48
C ILE A 86 -20.95 -0.53 -2.04
N LEU A 87 -21.70 -1.50 -1.51
CA LEU A 87 -22.19 -1.47 -0.13
C LEU A 87 -21.03 -1.46 0.89
N LYS A 88 -19.98 -2.23 0.62
CA LYS A 88 -18.75 -2.22 1.43
C LYS A 88 -18.10 -0.84 1.42
N GLU A 89 -17.99 -0.18 0.29
CA GLU A 89 -17.43 1.18 0.18
C GLU A 89 -18.25 2.22 0.93
N LEU A 90 -19.56 2.05 0.94
CA LEU A 90 -20.50 2.88 1.71
C LEU A 90 -20.55 2.51 3.21
N GLY A 91 -19.80 1.50 3.65
CA GLY A 91 -19.78 1.05 5.05
C GLY A 91 -20.98 0.21 5.47
N ASP A 92 -21.85 -0.20 4.54
CA ASP A 92 -22.93 -1.17 4.85
C ASP A 92 -22.42 -2.60 4.76
N TYR A 93 -21.60 -2.97 5.75
CA TYR A 93 -20.89 -4.24 5.76
C TYR A 93 -21.82 -5.45 5.92
N ASP A 94 -22.94 -5.29 6.63
CA ASP A 94 -23.91 -6.37 6.81
C ASP A 94 -24.59 -6.74 5.49
N GLN A 95 -25.03 -5.74 4.71
CA GLN A 95 -25.63 -5.98 3.40
C GLN A 95 -24.58 -6.45 2.39
N ALA A 96 -23.36 -5.90 2.43
CA ALA A 96 -22.25 -6.36 1.58
C ALA A 96 -21.97 -7.86 1.81
N LYS A 97 -21.92 -8.31 3.07
CA LYS A 97 -21.75 -9.72 3.44
C LYS A 97 -22.84 -10.59 2.79
N ILE A 98 -24.11 -10.20 2.91
CA ILE A 98 -25.24 -10.93 2.33
C ILE A 98 -25.09 -11.05 0.82
N CYS A 99 -24.68 -9.99 0.15
CA CYS A 99 -24.45 -10.00 -1.31
C CYS A 99 -23.34 -10.97 -1.71
N PHE A 100 -22.20 -10.95 -1.01
CA PHE A 100 -21.09 -11.87 -1.30
C PHE A 100 -21.43 -13.33 -0.97
N GLU A 101 -22.14 -13.60 0.11
CA GLU A 101 -22.63 -14.94 0.44
C GLU A 101 -23.58 -15.49 -0.64
N LYS A 102 -24.48 -14.65 -1.17
CA LYS A 102 -25.33 -15.02 -2.32
C LYS A 102 -24.51 -15.32 -3.56
N ALA A 103 -23.53 -14.47 -3.87
CA ALA A 103 -22.64 -14.66 -5.04
C ALA A 103 -21.85 -15.98 -4.93
N ILE A 104 -21.33 -16.34 -3.74
CA ILE A 104 -20.65 -17.63 -3.50
C ILE A 104 -21.62 -18.81 -3.67
N LYS A 105 -22.85 -18.66 -3.18
CA LYS A 105 -23.89 -19.72 -3.30
C LYS A 105 -24.24 -19.98 -4.76
N ILE A 106 -24.25 -18.95 -5.61
CA ILE A 106 -24.51 -19.07 -7.06
C ILE A 106 -23.33 -19.74 -7.75
N ASN A 107 -22.10 -19.27 -7.49
CA ASN A 107 -20.88 -19.85 -8.03
C ASN A 107 -19.78 -19.95 -6.98
N PRO A 108 -19.54 -21.13 -6.42
CA PRO A 108 -18.53 -21.35 -5.40
C PRO A 108 -17.08 -21.32 -5.92
N ASN A 109 -16.85 -21.14 -7.22
CA ASN A 109 -15.52 -21.19 -7.83
C ASN A 109 -14.93 -19.79 -8.12
N ASN A 110 -15.54 -18.71 -7.63
CA ASN A 110 -15.04 -17.35 -7.84
C ASN A 110 -14.18 -16.87 -6.67
N SER A 111 -12.87 -17.03 -6.74
CA SER A 111 -11.90 -16.67 -5.69
C SER A 111 -11.98 -15.18 -5.28
N LYS A 112 -12.34 -14.26 -6.20
CA LYS A 112 -12.49 -12.82 -5.90
C LYS A 112 -13.61 -12.55 -4.92
N THR A 113 -14.73 -13.28 -5.02
CA THR A 113 -15.86 -13.13 -4.10
C THR A 113 -15.47 -13.59 -2.69
N PHE A 114 -14.69 -14.67 -2.57
CA PHE A 114 -14.15 -15.10 -1.27
C PHE A 114 -13.23 -14.04 -0.67
N SER A 115 -12.38 -13.42 -1.48
CA SER A 115 -11.53 -12.29 -1.03
C SER A 115 -12.37 -11.15 -0.47
N ASN A 116 -13.42 -10.73 -1.18
CA ASN A 116 -14.29 -9.64 -0.76
C ASN A 116 -15.08 -9.97 0.52
N LEU A 117 -15.64 -11.18 0.62
CA LEU A 117 -16.33 -11.64 1.82
C LEU A 117 -15.39 -11.68 3.03
N GLY A 118 -14.20 -12.22 2.87
CA GLY A 118 -13.21 -12.28 3.95
C GLY A 118 -12.82 -10.89 4.47
N VAL A 119 -12.66 -9.90 3.58
CA VAL A 119 -12.41 -8.50 3.99
C VAL A 119 -13.57 -7.95 4.81
N VAL A 120 -14.82 -8.16 4.37
CA VAL A 120 -16.01 -7.70 5.11
C VAL A 120 -16.12 -8.38 6.46
N LEU A 121 -15.87 -9.69 6.54
CA LEU A 121 -15.87 -10.43 7.80
C LEU A 121 -14.81 -9.92 8.79
N ASN A 122 -13.61 -9.57 8.29
CA ASN A 122 -12.58 -8.94 9.12
C ASN A 122 -13.05 -7.58 9.69
N ILE A 123 -13.69 -6.74 8.87
CA ILE A 123 -14.23 -5.45 9.31
C ILE A 123 -15.32 -5.65 10.37
N LEU A 124 -16.16 -6.67 10.22
CA LEU A 124 -17.21 -7.04 11.18
C LEU A 124 -16.68 -7.76 12.43
N GLY A 125 -15.37 -7.92 12.58
CA GLY A 125 -14.74 -8.59 13.72
C GLY A 125 -14.87 -10.11 13.72
N GLN A 126 -15.35 -10.73 12.63
CA GLN A 126 -15.53 -12.18 12.50
C GLN A 126 -14.24 -12.85 11.94
N TYR A 127 -13.14 -12.72 12.68
CA TYR A 127 -11.78 -12.98 12.21
C TYR A 127 -11.51 -14.41 11.80
N GLU A 128 -11.96 -15.40 12.60
CA GLU A 128 -11.77 -16.82 12.31
C GLU A 128 -12.52 -17.23 11.03
N LYS A 129 -13.73 -16.69 10.85
CA LYS A 129 -14.50 -16.91 9.63
C LYS A 129 -13.82 -16.26 8.43
N ALA A 130 -13.29 -15.04 8.60
CA ALA A 130 -12.56 -14.35 7.54
C ALA A 130 -11.35 -15.15 7.06
N LEU A 131 -10.55 -15.70 8.00
CA LEU A 131 -9.40 -16.53 7.65
C LEU A 131 -9.84 -17.79 6.88
N SER A 132 -10.86 -18.49 7.36
CA SER A 132 -11.39 -19.69 6.69
C SER A 132 -11.89 -19.37 5.27
N ILE A 133 -12.54 -18.22 5.07
CA ILE A 133 -13.01 -17.77 3.76
C ILE A 133 -11.84 -17.40 2.84
N PHE A 134 -10.81 -16.73 3.34
CA PHE A 134 -9.61 -16.46 2.56
C PHE A 134 -8.89 -17.75 2.14
N GLU A 135 -8.76 -18.73 3.04
CA GLU A 135 -8.14 -20.01 2.74
C GLU A 135 -8.93 -20.80 1.67
N GLN A 136 -10.26 -20.75 1.69
CA GLN A 136 -11.08 -21.33 0.64
C GLN A 136 -10.84 -20.65 -0.71
N GLY A 137 -10.80 -19.31 -0.74
CA GLY A 137 -10.48 -18.54 -1.94
C GLY A 137 -9.07 -18.85 -2.48
N LEU A 138 -8.08 -19.05 -1.59
CA LEU A 138 -6.71 -19.39 -1.97
C LEU A 138 -6.59 -20.82 -2.53
N LYS A 139 -7.43 -21.76 -2.09
CA LYS A 139 -7.51 -23.11 -2.69
C LYS A 139 -8.03 -23.05 -4.15
N LEU A 140 -8.92 -22.11 -4.46
CA LEU A 140 -9.43 -21.91 -5.81
C LEU A 140 -8.41 -21.21 -6.71
N ASP A 141 -7.64 -20.26 -6.16
CA ASP A 141 -6.58 -19.55 -6.86
C ASP A 141 -5.33 -19.45 -5.96
N PRO A 142 -4.45 -20.46 -5.98
CA PRO A 142 -3.22 -20.49 -5.18
C PRO A 142 -2.24 -19.35 -5.52
N SER A 143 -2.39 -18.73 -6.69
CA SER A 143 -1.55 -17.62 -7.15
C SER A 143 -2.10 -16.24 -6.77
N SER A 144 -3.24 -16.16 -6.10
CA SER A 144 -3.90 -14.90 -5.75
C SER A 144 -3.10 -14.11 -4.72
N ILE A 145 -2.35 -13.13 -5.20
CA ILE A 145 -1.62 -12.18 -4.36
C ILE A 145 -2.58 -11.44 -3.41
N THR A 146 -3.75 -11.05 -3.90
CA THR A 146 -4.74 -10.30 -3.12
C THR A 146 -5.22 -11.09 -1.90
N ILE A 147 -5.55 -12.37 -2.09
CA ILE A 147 -5.99 -13.22 -0.98
C ILE A 147 -4.84 -13.48 -0.01
N GLN A 148 -3.64 -13.77 -0.54
CA GLN A 148 -2.47 -13.99 0.32
C GLN A 148 -2.13 -12.75 1.15
N LYS A 149 -2.23 -11.53 0.60
CA LYS A 149 -2.09 -10.27 1.35
C LYS A 149 -3.13 -10.13 2.46
N ASN A 150 -4.38 -10.48 2.19
CA ASN A 150 -5.45 -10.42 3.18
C ASN A 150 -5.21 -11.41 4.34
N ILE A 151 -4.73 -12.62 4.05
CA ILE A 151 -4.30 -13.60 5.07
C ILE A 151 -3.15 -13.03 5.90
N THR A 152 -2.14 -12.45 5.24
CA THR A 152 -1.00 -11.85 5.93
C THR A 152 -1.45 -10.71 6.84
N LYS A 153 -2.31 -9.82 6.34
CA LYS A 153 -2.89 -8.74 7.13
C LYS A 153 -3.66 -9.28 8.35
N HIS A 154 -4.46 -10.32 8.15
CA HIS A 154 -5.17 -10.97 9.26
C HIS A 154 -4.21 -11.43 10.37
N HIS A 155 -3.09 -12.06 10.02
CA HIS A 155 -2.11 -12.50 11.01
C HIS A 155 -1.36 -11.33 11.67
N ILE A 156 -1.08 -10.24 10.94
CA ILE A 156 -0.47 -9.02 11.49
C ILE A 156 -1.43 -8.32 12.46
N ASP A 157 -2.67 -8.12 12.07
CA ASP A 157 -3.68 -7.41 12.86
C ASP A 157 -3.91 -8.07 14.24
N ASN A 158 -3.76 -9.38 14.30
CA ASN A 158 -3.98 -10.13 15.54
C ASN A 158 -2.77 -10.19 16.48
N LEU A 159 -1.53 -9.96 15.98
CA LEU A 159 -0.27 -9.99 16.76
C LEU A 159 -0.07 -11.24 17.63
N VAL A 160 -0.78 -12.34 17.34
CA VAL A 160 -0.79 -13.54 18.19
C VAL A 160 0.33 -14.51 17.81
N ASP A 161 0.65 -14.61 16.52
CA ASP A 161 1.62 -15.56 16.00
C ASP A 161 2.55 -14.89 14.97
N PHE A 162 3.69 -14.45 15.44
CA PHE A 162 4.72 -13.80 14.63
C PHE A 162 5.19 -14.68 13.47
N LYS A 163 5.30 -15.97 13.71
CA LYS A 163 5.75 -16.91 12.69
C LYS A 163 4.71 -17.00 11.56
N LYS A 164 3.44 -17.11 11.87
CA LYS A 164 2.40 -17.12 10.83
C LYS A 164 2.35 -15.81 10.05
N ALA A 165 2.51 -14.66 10.72
CA ALA A 165 2.54 -13.36 10.06
C ALA A 165 3.74 -13.25 9.10
N THR A 166 4.95 -13.61 9.55
CA THR A 166 6.15 -13.59 8.72
C THR A 166 6.10 -14.60 7.59
N ASP A 167 5.75 -15.86 7.86
CA ASP A 167 5.65 -16.91 6.84
C ASP A 167 4.62 -16.56 5.77
N SER A 168 3.47 -15.98 6.16
CA SER A 168 2.44 -15.56 5.22
C SER A 168 2.90 -14.40 4.33
N SER A 169 3.60 -13.41 4.91
CA SER A 169 4.17 -12.28 4.18
C SER A 169 5.24 -12.74 3.18
N TYR A 170 6.10 -13.65 3.58
CA TYR A 170 7.14 -14.22 2.70
C TYR A 170 6.55 -15.05 1.56
N LYS A 171 5.43 -15.75 1.80
CA LYS A 171 4.68 -16.40 0.71
C LYS A 171 4.17 -15.38 -0.30
N THR A 172 3.65 -14.25 0.16
CA THR A 172 3.22 -13.16 -0.72
C THR A 172 4.40 -12.64 -1.55
N LEU A 173 5.54 -12.39 -0.91
CA LEU A 173 6.75 -11.94 -1.60
C LEU A 173 7.20 -12.94 -2.67
N LYS A 174 7.16 -14.24 -2.37
CA LYS A 174 7.54 -15.30 -3.31
C LYS A 174 6.58 -15.38 -4.52
N ILE A 175 5.29 -15.21 -4.30
CA ILE A 175 4.31 -15.14 -5.39
C ILE A 175 4.59 -13.91 -6.25
N TYR A 176 4.93 -12.77 -5.63
CA TYR A 176 5.38 -11.57 -6.34
C TYR A 176 6.61 -11.85 -7.19
N GLY A 177 7.65 -12.45 -6.61
CA GLY A 177 8.87 -12.80 -7.32
C GLY A 177 8.65 -13.73 -8.51
N ASN A 178 7.73 -14.69 -8.38
CA ASN A 178 7.38 -15.61 -9.46
C ASN A 178 6.50 -14.97 -10.54
N ASN A 179 5.65 -14.00 -10.15
CA ASN A 179 4.79 -13.22 -11.06
C ASN A 179 5.47 -11.94 -11.58
N LEU A 180 6.73 -11.71 -11.22
CA LEU A 180 7.51 -10.62 -11.78
C LEU A 180 7.66 -10.85 -13.29
N ASN A 181 6.59 -10.54 -14.03
CA ASN A 181 6.66 -10.03 -15.40
C ASN A 181 7.54 -8.76 -15.48
N PHE A 182 8.26 -8.47 -14.38
CA PHE A 182 9.06 -7.30 -14.12
C PHE A 182 10.24 -7.16 -15.09
N ILE A 183 10.67 -8.27 -15.69
CA ILE A 183 11.82 -8.27 -16.59
C ILE A 183 11.42 -8.70 -18.01
N ASN A 184 10.14 -8.62 -18.34
CA ASN A 184 9.70 -8.88 -19.71
C ASN A 184 10.11 -7.77 -20.69
N LYS A 185 11.32 -7.24 -20.56
CA LYS A 185 12.05 -6.34 -21.48
C LYS A 185 12.40 -4.94 -20.94
N HIS A 186 11.79 -4.46 -19.86
CA HIS A 186 12.03 -3.12 -19.36
C HIS A 186 12.17 -3.09 -17.84
N VAL A 187 13.15 -2.38 -17.33
CA VAL A 187 13.32 -2.03 -15.92
C VAL A 187 13.53 -0.52 -15.87
N SER A 188 13.04 0.19 -14.85
CA SER A 188 13.33 1.61 -14.75
C SER A 188 14.80 1.84 -14.38
N LEU A 189 15.34 2.95 -14.82
CA LEU A 189 16.71 3.35 -14.52
C LEU A 189 16.93 3.49 -13.00
N PHE A 190 15.98 4.12 -12.32
CA PHE A 190 15.99 4.27 -10.87
C PHE A 190 16.01 2.92 -10.15
N ARG A 191 15.15 1.99 -10.57
CA ARG A 191 15.07 0.66 -9.98
C ARG A 191 16.36 -0.12 -10.16
N LEU A 192 16.90 -0.16 -11.37
CA LEU A 192 18.14 -0.87 -11.63
C LEU A 192 19.31 -0.29 -10.83
N LYS A 193 19.44 1.05 -10.75
CA LYS A 193 20.44 1.73 -9.92
C LYS A 193 20.34 1.27 -8.46
N HIS A 194 19.14 1.33 -7.88
CA HIS A 194 18.91 0.89 -6.50
C HIS A 194 19.34 -0.56 -6.29
N ASP A 195 18.92 -1.46 -7.18
CA ASP A 195 19.12 -2.90 -7.00
C ASP A 195 20.61 -3.30 -7.19
N VAL A 196 21.33 -2.62 -8.08
CA VAL A 196 22.78 -2.79 -8.24
C VAL A 196 23.54 -2.30 -6.99
N GLU A 197 23.17 -1.15 -6.45
CA GLU A 197 23.76 -0.63 -5.21
C GLU A 197 23.46 -1.53 -4.02
N GLN A 198 22.23 -2.05 -3.92
CA GLN A 198 21.86 -3.03 -2.91
C GLN A 198 22.70 -4.31 -3.03
N ALA A 199 22.85 -4.84 -4.22
CA ALA A 199 23.68 -6.04 -4.46
C ALA A 199 25.13 -5.80 -4.06
N LYS A 200 25.72 -4.64 -4.39
CA LYS A 200 27.08 -4.25 -3.94
C LYS A 200 27.18 -4.19 -2.42
N TYR A 201 26.21 -3.57 -1.76
CA TYR A 201 26.18 -3.50 -0.28
C TYR A 201 26.11 -4.90 0.35
N ILE A 202 25.23 -5.76 -0.15
CA ILE A 202 25.07 -7.14 0.33
C ILE A 202 26.39 -7.92 0.19
N THR A 203 27.07 -7.81 -0.94
CA THR A 203 28.36 -8.49 -1.17
C THR A 203 29.46 -8.00 -0.21
N GLN A 204 29.51 -6.69 0.06
CA GLN A 204 30.44 -6.12 1.05
C GLN A 204 30.17 -6.63 2.47
N LYS A 205 28.93 -6.97 2.79
CA LYS A 205 28.49 -7.52 4.07
C LYS A 205 28.47 -9.07 4.08
N SER A 206 29.34 -9.70 3.30
CA SER A 206 29.37 -11.17 3.11
C SER A 206 29.42 -11.99 4.41
N ASP A 207 29.97 -11.45 5.49
CA ASP A 207 30.06 -12.15 6.79
C ASP A 207 28.70 -12.25 7.48
N ILE A 208 27.83 -11.25 7.33
CA ILE A 208 26.43 -11.29 7.79
C ILE A 208 25.67 -12.38 7.03
N LEU A 209 25.87 -12.45 5.72
CA LEU A 209 25.21 -13.45 4.86
C LEU A 209 25.67 -14.88 5.18
N LYS A 210 26.96 -15.06 5.40
CA LYS A 210 27.53 -16.38 5.81
C LYS A 210 26.95 -16.83 7.15
N SER A 211 26.79 -15.93 8.11
CA SER A 211 26.25 -16.26 9.43
C SER A 211 24.78 -16.72 9.36
N GLN A 212 24.05 -16.34 8.31
CA GLN A 212 22.65 -16.71 8.10
C GLN A 212 22.44 -17.79 7.02
N ASN A 213 23.53 -18.43 6.55
CA ASN A 213 23.49 -19.43 5.47
C ASN A 213 22.86 -18.94 4.15
N TYR A 214 22.91 -17.63 3.88
CA TYR A 214 22.38 -17.08 2.66
C TYR A 214 23.38 -17.10 1.51
N LYS A 215 22.93 -17.64 0.39
CA LYS A 215 23.61 -17.52 -0.90
C LYS A 215 22.62 -16.91 -1.88
N ILE A 216 22.97 -15.76 -2.43
CA ILE A 216 22.18 -15.14 -3.50
C ILE A 216 22.79 -15.54 -4.83
N ASP A 217 22.12 -16.43 -5.53
CA ASP A 217 22.60 -16.92 -6.82
C ASP A 217 22.64 -15.77 -7.83
N GLY A 218 23.76 -15.68 -8.57
CA GLY A 218 23.95 -14.70 -9.64
C GLY A 218 24.18 -13.25 -9.17
N ILE A 219 24.46 -13.00 -7.89
CA ILE A 219 24.64 -11.62 -7.39
C ILE A 219 25.84 -10.90 -8.04
N ASP A 220 26.94 -11.60 -8.26
CA ASP A 220 28.15 -11.02 -8.88
C ASP A 220 27.90 -10.68 -10.37
N GLU A 221 27.25 -11.59 -11.09
CA GLU A 221 26.87 -11.38 -12.48
C GLU A 221 25.83 -10.24 -12.60
N PHE A 222 24.88 -10.17 -11.66
CA PHE A 222 23.91 -9.09 -11.57
C PHE A 222 24.59 -7.74 -11.40
N GLN A 223 25.55 -7.62 -10.48
CA GLN A 223 26.31 -6.39 -10.24
C GLN A 223 27.09 -5.95 -11.48
N LYS A 224 27.76 -6.89 -12.14
CA LYS A 224 28.54 -6.64 -13.33
C LYS A 224 27.67 -6.12 -14.47
N ILE A 225 26.71 -6.91 -14.89
CA ILE A 225 25.82 -6.56 -16.04
C ILE A 225 24.96 -5.35 -15.73
N GLY A 226 24.42 -5.23 -14.51
CA GLY A 226 23.64 -4.07 -14.09
C GLY A 226 24.47 -2.78 -14.13
N SER A 227 25.74 -2.81 -13.69
CA SER A 227 26.65 -1.65 -13.78
C SER A 227 26.97 -1.31 -15.23
N GLU A 228 27.28 -2.29 -16.08
CA GLU A 228 27.53 -2.07 -17.52
C GLU A 228 26.32 -1.41 -18.22
N ILE A 229 25.08 -1.78 -17.83
CA ILE A 229 23.86 -1.17 -18.37
C ILE A 229 23.73 0.28 -17.88
N LEU A 230 23.99 0.56 -16.61
CA LEU A 230 23.90 1.90 -16.04
C LEU A 230 24.95 2.84 -16.61
N ASP A 231 26.14 2.34 -16.96
CA ASP A 231 27.25 3.14 -17.48
C ASP A 231 27.07 3.54 -18.99
N ARG A 232 26.04 3.05 -19.66
CA ARG A 232 25.73 3.47 -21.03
C ARG A 232 25.34 4.94 -21.05
N LYS A 233 25.84 5.71 -22.03
CA LYS A 233 25.57 7.14 -22.17
C LYS A 233 24.07 7.49 -22.16
N GLU A 234 23.26 6.66 -22.81
CA GLU A 234 21.80 6.83 -22.85
C GLU A 234 21.11 6.56 -21.52
N ASN A 235 21.79 5.93 -20.55
CA ASN A 235 21.25 5.51 -19.25
C ASN A 235 21.79 6.32 -18.07
N ILE A 236 22.54 7.39 -18.32
CA ILE A 236 22.97 8.27 -17.23
C ILE A 236 21.74 8.92 -16.60
N ALA A 237 21.49 8.58 -15.34
CA ALA A 237 20.33 9.08 -14.60
C ALA A 237 20.48 10.57 -14.27
N ASN A 238 19.44 11.34 -14.54
CA ASN A 238 19.27 12.72 -14.11
C ASN A 238 17.82 12.97 -13.69
N GLU A 239 17.51 14.18 -13.24
CA GLU A 239 16.17 14.56 -12.76
C GLU A 239 15.06 14.37 -13.81
N ASP A 240 15.41 14.45 -15.10
CA ASP A 240 14.43 14.35 -16.18
C ASP A 240 14.16 12.91 -16.65
N ASN A 241 15.07 11.97 -16.41
CA ASN A 241 15.03 10.63 -17.01
C ASN A 241 15.06 9.44 -16.05
N PHE A 242 15.02 9.66 -14.73
CA PHE A 242 15.13 8.57 -13.73
C PHE A 242 14.07 7.48 -13.88
N ASN A 243 12.86 7.82 -14.34
CA ASN A 243 11.77 6.86 -14.63
C ASN A 243 11.87 6.23 -16.03
N LYS A 244 12.93 6.56 -16.79
CA LYS A 244 13.15 5.98 -18.12
C LYS A 244 13.18 4.45 -18.02
N GLN A 245 12.37 3.80 -18.81
CA GLN A 245 12.40 2.35 -18.97
C GLN A 245 13.58 1.95 -19.84
N ILE A 246 14.43 1.06 -19.35
CA ILE A 246 15.58 0.53 -20.05
C ILE A 246 15.15 -0.74 -20.78
N SER A 247 15.37 -0.80 -22.10
CA SER A 247 15.17 -2.04 -22.86
C SER A 247 16.35 -2.99 -22.66
N LEU A 248 16.07 -4.20 -22.23
CA LEU A 248 17.03 -5.26 -21.99
C LEU A 248 17.01 -6.26 -23.14
N ASN A 249 18.18 -6.72 -23.55
CA ASN A 249 18.30 -7.84 -24.48
C ASN A 249 18.16 -9.20 -23.73
N PRO A 250 17.93 -10.32 -24.44
CA PRO A 250 17.74 -11.62 -23.80
C PRO A 250 18.88 -12.09 -22.89
N ASN A 251 20.13 -11.76 -23.22
CA ASN A 251 21.29 -12.15 -22.39
C ASN A 251 21.31 -11.35 -21.09
N GLU A 252 21.06 -10.05 -21.15
CA GLU A 252 20.94 -9.19 -19.97
C GLU A 252 19.81 -9.66 -19.05
N ILE A 253 18.65 -10.00 -19.63
CA ILE A 253 17.53 -10.55 -18.87
C ILE A 253 17.97 -11.83 -18.13
N ASN A 254 18.62 -12.76 -18.84
CA ASN A 254 19.08 -14.02 -18.25
C ASN A 254 20.10 -13.80 -17.12
N SER A 255 21.00 -12.82 -17.25
CA SER A 255 21.99 -12.49 -16.22
C SER A 255 21.38 -11.79 -15.00
N LEU A 256 20.35 -10.93 -15.19
CA LEU A 256 19.73 -10.22 -14.08
C LEU A 256 18.67 -11.06 -13.35
N LEU A 257 18.04 -12.00 -14.04
CA LEU A 257 16.89 -12.76 -13.55
C LEU A 257 17.13 -13.55 -12.25
N PRO A 258 18.29 -14.23 -12.03
CA PRO A 258 18.53 -14.97 -10.79
C PRO A 258 18.46 -14.10 -9.54
N PHE A 259 19.05 -12.90 -9.57
CA PHE A 259 18.96 -11.95 -8.47
C PHE A 259 17.51 -11.49 -8.23
N TYR A 260 16.76 -11.18 -9.28
CA TYR A 260 15.36 -10.76 -9.13
C TYR A 260 14.45 -11.88 -8.61
N LYS A 261 14.73 -13.12 -8.93
CA LYS A 261 13.97 -14.28 -8.43
C LYS A 261 14.37 -14.69 -7.01
N SER A 262 15.49 -14.21 -6.47
CA SER A 262 15.87 -14.51 -5.10
C SER A 262 14.92 -13.83 -4.11
N ASP A 263 14.60 -14.52 -3.04
CA ASP A 263 13.71 -14.08 -1.95
C ASP A 263 14.52 -13.79 -0.67
N HIS A 264 15.67 -13.13 -0.84
CA HIS A 264 16.57 -12.85 0.26
C HIS A 264 15.95 -11.83 1.24
N ILE A 265 15.72 -12.27 2.48
CA ILE A 265 15.26 -11.44 3.58
C ILE A 265 16.18 -11.63 4.78
N TYR A 266 16.77 -10.54 5.24
CA TYR A 266 17.61 -10.54 6.43
C TYR A 266 16.79 -10.95 7.66
N GLN A 267 17.27 -11.96 8.37
CA GLN A 267 16.63 -12.41 9.61
C GLN A 267 17.18 -11.56 10.78
N THR A 268 16.36 -10.64 11.28
CA THR A 268 16.74 -9.81 12.41
C THR A 268 16.95 -10.64 13.67
N LYS A 269 17.92 -10.27 14.48
CA LYS A 269 18.09 -10.85 15.79
C LYS A 269 16.88 -10.52 16.65
N LYS A 270 16.55 -11.42 17.58
CA LYS A 270 15.57 -11.12 18.62
C LYS A 270 16.23 -10.15 19.60
N ILE A 271 15.55 -9.02 19.84
CA ILE A 271 16.00 -8.05 20.85
C ILE A 271 15.72 -8.63 22.23
N SER A 272 16.74 -8.66 23.10
CA SER A 272 16.63 -9.26 24.42
C SER A 272 15.79 -8.44 25.42
N GLY A 273 15.59 -7.16 25.13
CA GLY A 273 14.77 -6.23 25.90
C GLY A 273 13.64 -5.66 25.05
N SER A 274 13.44 -4.35 25.19
CA SER A 274 12.47 -3.59 24.38
C SER A 274 13.10 -3.04 23.12
N CYS A 275 12.34 -3.04 22.03
CA CYS A 275 12.71 -2.33 20.81
C CYS A 275 12.60 -0.83 20.94
N ILE A 276 11.72 -0.30 21.80
CA ILE A 276 11.63 1.12 22.08
C ILE A 276 12.52 1.47 23.27
N ASN A 277 13.00 2.71 23.30
CA ASN A 277 13.96 3.18 24.31
C ASN A 277 13.30 3.36 25.69
N LEU A 278 13.54 2.44 26.63
CA LEU A 278 12.98 2.46 27.98
C LEU A 278 13.61 3.51 28.91
N ASN A 279 14.65 4.23 28.49
CA ASN A 279 15.16 5.37 29.25
C ASN A 279 14.21 6.60 29.20
N LYS A 280 13.12 6.50 28.42
CA LYS A 280 12.06 7.51 28.37
C LYS A 280 10.95 7.15 29.35
N ASN A 281 10.32 8.18 29.92
CA ASN A 281 9.06 8.02 30.62
C ASN A 281 7.91 7.97 29.58
N TRP A 282 7.52 6.78 29.19
CA TRP A 282 6.47 6.58 28.19
C TRP A 282 5.09 6.99 28.66
N GLN A 283 4.85 6.99 29.98
CA GLN A 283 3.59 7.49 30.54
C GLN A 283 3.45 9.01 30.32
N ASP A 284 4.53 9.77 30.50
CA ASP A 284 4.52 11.21 30.23
C ASP A 284 4.28 11.49 28.73
N VAL A 285 4.90 10.69 27.84
CA VAL A 285 4.69 10.77 26.38
C VAL A 285 3.22 10.52 26.04
N GLU A 286 2.62 9.49 26.64
CA GLU A 286 1.20 9.14 26.42
C GLU A 286 0.27 10.25 26.90
N ASP A 287 0.48 10.74 28.12
CA ASP A 287 -0.34 11.77 28.73
C ASP A 287 -0.18 13.12 27.99
N GLU A 288 1.03 13.49 27.56
CA GLU A 288 1.28 14.67 26.72
C GLU A 288 0.50 14.60 25.39
N TYR A 289 0.59 13.47 24.68
CA TYR A 289 -0.13 13.29 23.42
C TYR A 289 -1.66 13.32 23.59
N LEU A 290 -2.18 12.61 24.59
CA LEU A 290 -3.63 12.52 24.81
C LEU A 290 -4.23 13.85 25.27
N ASN A 291 -3.47 14.69 25.99
CA ASN A 291 -3.89 16.01 26.44
C ASN A 291 -3.58 17.13 25.45
N SER A 292 -2.81 16.83 24.39
CA SER A 292 -2.50 17.80 23.34
C SER A 292 -3.71 18.12 22.48
N THR A 293 -3.97 19.41 22.27
CA THR A 293 -5.09 19.88 21.44
C THR A 293 -4.91 19.56 19.95
N ASN A 294 -3.65 19.55 19.48
CA ASN A 294 -3.34 19.31 18.08
C ASN A 294 -2.92 17.86 17.77
N GLN A 295 -2.73 17.02 18.82
CA GLN A 295 -2.34 15.61 18.63
C GLN A 295 -1.20 15.40 17.61
N ILE A 296 -0.19 16.25 17.66
CA ILE A 296 1.04 16.16 16.85
C ILE A 296 2.22 16.29 17.79
N MET A 297 3.07 15.27 17.86
CA MET A 297 4.30 15.31 18.65
C MET A 297 5.43 14.53 18.00
N TYR A 298 6.67 14.79 18.42
CA TYR A 298 7.81 13.96 18.03
C TYR A 298 8.55 13.41 19.25
N ILE A 299 9.19 12.27 19.06
CA ILE A 299 9.87 11.51 20.10
C ILE A 299 11.29 11.23 19.62
N ASP A 300 12.28 11.93 20.16
CA ASP A 300 13.70 11.68 19.86
C ASP A 300 14.21 10.44 20.57
N ASN A 301 15.20 9.76 19.99
CA ASN A 301 15.76 8.49 20.49
C ASN A 301 14.64 7.46 20.76
N PHE A 302 13.82 7.23 19.74
CA PHE A 302 12.62 6.40 19.82
C PHE A 302 12.94 4.92 20.03
N LEU A 303 13.77 4.33 19.17
CA LEU A 303 14.19 2.93 19.28
C LEU A 303 15.40 2.81 20.21
N SER A 304 15.56 1.65 20.84
CA SER A 304 16.83 1.26 21.45
C SER A 304 17.92 1.13 20.38
N ASP A 305 19.19 1.33 20.74
CA ASP A 305 20.31 1.29 19.79
C ASP A 305 20.38 -0.06 19.07
N GLU A 306 20.19 -1.17 19.80
CA GLU A 306 20.20 -2.51 19.23
C GLU A 306 19.05 -2.68 18.20
N ALA A 307 17.84 -2.26 18.55
CA ALA A 307 16.69 -2.33 17.66
C ALA A 307 16.86 -1.46 16.40
N LEU A 308 17.40 -0.26 16.57
CA LEU A 308 17.65 0.67 15.48
C LEU A 308 18.66 0.10 14.47
N MET A 309 19.74 -0.50 14.95
CA MET A 309 20.76 -1.12 14.10
C MET A 309 20.19 -2.31 13.34
N GLU A 310 19.50 -3.24 14.01
CA GLU A 310 18.90 -4.41 13.39
C GLU A 310 17.79 -4.03 12.38
N PHE A 311 16.97 -3.02 12.71
CA PHE A 311 15.95 -2.54 11.79
C PHE A 311 16.56 -1.93 10.54
N ARG A 312 17.61 -1.12 10.72
CA ARG A 312 18.32 -0.50 9.61
C ARG A 312 19.00 -1.54 8.71
N GLU A 313 19.68 -2.54 9.30
CA GLU A 313 20.29 -3.61 8.53
C GLU A 313 19.25 -4.42 7.75
N PHE A 314 18.08 -4.70 8.33
CA PHE A 314 16.96 -5.30 7.61
C PHE A 314 16.59 -4.46 6.37
N CYS A 315 16.48 -3.16 6.50
CA CYS A 315 16.13 -2.25 5.41
C CYS A 315 17.21 -2.15 4.31
N LEU A 316 18.47 -2.34 4.66
CA LEU A 316 19.57 -2.26 3.71
C LEU A 316 19.82 -3.58 2.98
N VAL A 317 19.68 -4.72 3.67
CA VAL A 317 20.01 -6.03 3.14
C VAL A 317 18.83 -6.73 2.47
N SER A 318 17.61 -6.60 3.02
CA SER A 318 16.46 -7.36 2.55
C SER A 318 15.92 -6.88 1.20
N LYS A 319 15.59 -7.81 0.33
CA LYS A 319 14.93 -7.56 -0.95
C LYS A 319 13.42 -7.38 -0.78
N VAL A 320 13.02 -6.33 -0.09
CA VAL A 320 11.63 -6.02 0.25
C VAL A 320 11.06 -4.79 -0.45
N TRP A 321 11.92 -4.01 -1.10
CA TRP A 321 11.58 -2.75 -1.77
C TRP A 321 10.91 -3.00 -3.12
N ASN A 322 9.73 -3.60 -3.14
CA ASN A 322 9.13 -4.13 -4.37
C ASN A 322 8.27 -3.16 -5.13
N LYS A 323 7.84 -2.06 -4.50
CA LYS A 323 6.97 -1.09 -5.15
C LYS A 323 7.73 0.16 -5.53
N GLU A 324 7.72 0.46 -6.80
CA GLU A 324 8.28 1.68 -7.39
C GLU A 324 7.18 2.73 -7.55
N TYR A 325 7.51 3.98 -7.23
CA TYR A 325 6.62 5.12 -7.34
C TYR A 325 7.16 6.13 -8.36
N TYR A 326 6.25 6.90 -8.94
CA TYR A 326 6.58 7.91 -9.94
C TYR A 326 7.56 8.97 -9.42
N ASN A 327 7.36 9.46 -8.19
CA ASN A 327 8.40 10.20 -7.47
C ASN A 327 9.42 9.14 -7.02
N PRO A 328 10.73 9.32 -7.24
CA PRO A 328 11.71 8.24 -7.09
C PRO A 328 11.92 7.81 -5.64
N PHE A 329 11.01 7.01 -5.18
CA PHE A 329 11.13 6.26 -3.94
C PHE A 329 10.58 4.85 -4.12
N LEU A 330 11.09 3.94 -3.30
CA LEU A 330 10.64 2.57 -3.23
C LEU A 330 9.81 2.36 -1.97
N GLY A 331 8.74 1.59 -2.11
CA GLY A 331 7.90 1.15 -1.01
C GLY A 331 8.08 -0.32 -0.69
N ALA A 332 7.97 -0.65 0.59
CA ALA A 332 7.97 -1.99 1.11
C ALA A 332 6.83 -2.14 2.12
N TYR A 333 6.01 -3.17 1.99
CA TYR A 333 4.78 -3.33 2.77
C TYR A 333 4.83 -4.59 3.64
N SER A 334 4.25 -4.49 4.83
CA SER A 334 4.18 -5.60 5.80
C SER A 334 3.57 -6.88 5.23
N SER A 335 2.62 -6.75 4.31
CA SER A 335 2.01 -7.88 3.62
C SER A 335 2.83 -8.45 2.47
N GLU A 336 3.98 -7.86 2.12
CA GLU A 336 4.79 -8.15 0.94
C GLU A 336 6.28 -8.33 1.28
N GLY A 337 6.57 -8.84 2.47
CA GLY A 337 7.94 -9.13 2.92
C GLY A 337 8.56 -8.09 3.85
N PHE A 338 8.02 -6.89 3.97
CA PHE A 338 8.53 -5.88 4.91
C PHE A 338 8.07 -6.21 6.33
N ILE A 339 8.54 -7.36 6.83
CA ILE A 339 8.22 -7.87 8.16
C ILE A 339 9.35 -8.74 8.68
N SER A 340 9.65 -8.58 9.96
CA SER A 340 10.55 -9.46 10.72
C SER A 340 10.15 -9.41 12.19
N PRO A 341 10.71 -10.23 13.08
CA PRO A 341 10.38 -10.20 14.50
C PRO A 341 10.47 -8.81 15.13
N ILE A 342 11.43 -7.98 14.73
CA ILE A 342 11.61 -6.63 15.28
C ILE A 342 10.43 -5.70 14.96
N HIS A 343 9.85 -5.79 13.75
CA HIS A 343 8.69 -4.97 13.38
C HIS A 343 7.49 -5.24 14.29
N LEU A 344 7.26 -6.51 14.60
CA LEU A 344 6.13 -6.91 15.44
C LEU A 344 6.40 -6.63 16.90
N GLN A 345 7.66 -6.78 17.36
CA GLN A 345 8.06 -6.46 18.71
C GLN A 345 7.92 -4.95 19.00
N ILE A 346 8.28 -4.07 18.06
CA ILE A 346 8.04 -2.61 18.19
C ILE A 346 6.55 -2.34 18.45
N ALA A 347 5.65 -2.97 17.71
CA ALA A 347 4.21 -2.77 17.91
C ALA A 347 3.72 -3.28 19.26
N ILE A 348 4.27 -4.38 19.76
CA ILE A 348 3.95 -4.92 21.09
C ILE A 348 4.47 -4.02 22.19
N ASP A 349 5.71 -3.57 22.08
CA ASP A 349 6.33 -2.70 23.04
C ASP A 349 5.57 -1.36 23.13
N LEU A 350 5.15 -0.80 21.99
CA LEU A 350 4.27 0.38 21.94
C LEU A 350 2.95 0.14 22.67
N LYS A 351 2.30 -1.00 22.45
CA LYS A 351 1.04 -1.31 23.15
C LYS A 351 1.21 -1.52 24.64
N LYS A 352 2.36 -2.01 25.06
CA LYS A 352 2.70 -2.23 26.47
C LYS A 352 3.02 -0.91 27.17
N GLU A 353 3.84 -0.06 26.57
CA GLU A 353 4.35 1.16 27.21
C GLU A 353 3.39 2.37 27.03
N LEU A 354 2.49 2.33 26.02
CA LEU A 354 1.47 3.33 25.73
C LEU A 354 0.07 2.65 25.69
N PRO A 355 -0.39 2.09 26.83
CA PRO A 355 -1.54 1.21 26.86
C PRO A 355 -2.88 1.92 26.59
N LYS A 356 -3.03 3.19 26.94
CA LYS A 356 -4.25 3.97 26.67
C LYS A 356 -4.34 4.34 25.18
N LEU A 357 -3.18 4.61 24.55
CA LEU A 357 -3.09 5.08 23.17
C LEU A 357 -3.16 3.93 22.18
N PHE A 358 -2.33 2.91 22.35
CA PHE A 358 -2.24 1.80 21.39
C PHE A 358 -2.88 0.49 21.86
N GLY A 359 -3.03 0.31 23.18
CA GLY A 359 -3.59 -0.91 23.77
C GLY A 359 -4.92 -1.35 23.15
N PRO A 360 -5.93 -0.45 23.01
CA PRO A 360 -7.23 -0.78 22.46
C PRO A 360 -7.22 -1.04 20.95
N HIS A 361 -6.17 -0.60 20.24
CA HIS A 361 -6.13 -0.57 18.79
C HIS A 361 -5.32 -1.73 18.21
N ARG A 362 -5.75 -2.23 17.06
CA ARG A 362 -4.99 -3.19 16.27
C ARG A 362 -3.92 -2.48 15.48
N LEU A 363 -2.82 -3.18 15.20
CA LEU A 363 -1.86 -2.77 14.20
C LEU A 363 -2.49 -3.01 12.83
N GLY A 364 -3.01 -1.96 12.21
CA GLY A 364 -3.73 -2.09 10.93
C GLY A 364 -2.80 -2.33 9.74
N ASN A 365 -1.64 -1.69 9.71
CA ASN A 365 -0.63 -1.86 8.68
C ASN A 365 0.69 -1.20 9.10
N PHE A 366 1.79 -1.59 8.48
CA PHE A 366 3.06 -0.87 8.52
C PHE A 366 3.81 -1.06 7.20
N TRP A 367 4.64 -0.07 6.88
CA TRP A 367 5.44 -0.03 5.65
C TRP A 367 6.70 0.78 5.84
N GLY A 368 7.62 0.67 4.88
CA GLY A 368 8.77 1.51 4.75
C GLY A 368 8.84 2.19 3.40
N PHE A 369 9.44 3.37 3.36
CA PHE A 369 9.81 4.06 2.14
C PHE A 369 11.29 4.39 2.13
N LYS A 370 11.93 4.19 0.97
CA LYS A 370 13.34 4.48 0.71
C LYS A 370 13.45 5.43 -0.46
N TYR A 371 13.97 6.61 -0.21
CA TYR A 371 13.98 7.72 -1.17
C TYR A 371 15.32 7.86 -1.85
N ASP A 372 15.31 8.24 -3.14
CA ASP A 372 16.52 8.71 -3.80
C ASP A 372 16.85 10.14 -3.35
N SER A 373 18.13 10.42 -3.17
CA SER A 373 18.62 11.63 -2.53
C SER A 373 18.56 12.90 -3.39
N LYS A 374 18.45 12.75 -4.72
CA LYS A 374 18.55 13.89 -5.65
C LYS A 374 17.22 14.43 -6.16
N LEU A 375 16.14 13.76 -5.88
CA LEU A 375 14.89 13.98 -6.62
C LEU A 375 13.85 14.79 -5.82
N GLY A 376 14.24 15.35 -4.72
CA GLY A 376 13.65 16.53 -4.07
C GLY A 376 12.20 16.45 -3.62
N LYS A 377 11.43 15.46 -4.04
CA LYS A 377 10.01 15.32 -3.69
C LYS A 377 9.72 13.96 -3.11
N GLY A 378 9.25 13.95 -1.88
CA GLY A 378 8.72 12.74 -1.24
C GLY A 378 7.25 12.49 -1.60
N ILE A 379 6.51 11.97 -0.63
CA ILE A 379 5.08 11.70 -0.77
C ILE A 379 4.31 13.02 -0.72
N ASN A 380 3.42 13.20 -1.67
CA ASN A 380 2.51 14.34 -1.73
C ASN A 380 1.54 14.35 -0.54
N VAL A 381 0.90 15.50 -0.32
CA VAL A 381 -0.08 15.69 0.74
C VAL A 381 -1.22 14.66 0.65
N HIS A 382 -1.48 13.99 1.76
CA HIS A 382 -2.53 12.96 1.90
C HIS A 382 -2.89 12.77 3.38
N ALA A 383 -3.90 11.95 3.65
CA ALA A 383 -4.23 11.45 4.98
C ALA A 383 -4.31 9.91 4.95
N ASP A 384 -4.17 9.27 6.10
CA ASP A 384 -4.24 7.83 6.24
C ASP A 384 -5.54 7.34 6.90
N PHE A 385 -5.92 6.09 6.60
CA PHE A 385 -7.15 5.49 7.12
C PHE A 385 -6.88 4.71 8.42
N ALA A 386 -6.43 5.43 9.44
CA ALA A 386 -6.19 4.88 10.77
C ALA A 386 -6.60 5.91 11.86
N LEU A 387 -6.44 5.57 13.12
CA LEU A 387 -6.60 6.52 14.23
C LEU A 387 -5.27 7.21 14.54
N HIS A 388 -4.20 6.42 14.67
CA HIS A 388 -2.88 6.92 15.02
C HIS A 388 -1.86 6.54 13.97
N ASN A 389 -1.04 7.51 13.59
CA ASN A 389 0.10 7.36 12.70
C ASN A 389 1.39 7.57 13.50
N LEU A 390 2.27 6.58 13.46
CA LEU A 390 3.63 6.68 14.00
C LEU A 390 4.60 6.51 12.85
N ASN A 391 5.33 7.57 12.51
CA ASN A 391 6.33 7.59 11.46
C ASN A 391 7.72 7.83 12.06
N PHE A 392 8.74 7.04 11.76
CA PHE A 392 10.07 7.22 12.29
C PHE A 392 11.16 7.03 11.23
N TRP A 393 12.32 7.65 11.49
CA TRP A 393 13.44 7.73 10.55
C TRP A 393 14.67 7.00 11.07
N ILE A 394 15.36 6.28 10.16
CA ILE A 394 16.47 5.38 10.52
C ILE A 394 17.76 5.63 9.74
N THR A 395 17.84 6.67 8.92
CA THR A 395 19.08 7.05 8.22
C THR A 395 19.88 8.04 9.11
N PRO A 396 21.17 7.82 9.38
CA PRO A 396 21.96 8.71 10.22
C PRO A 396 22.01 10.18 9.74
N ASP A 397 22.07 11.11 10.68
CA ASP A 397 21.98 12.56 10.41
C ASP A 397 23.11 13.09 9.52
N GLU A 398 24.28 12.45 9.52
CA GLU A 398 25.42 12.82 8.66
C GLU A 398 25.15 12.64 7.14
N TYR A 399 24.07 11.95 6.78
CA TYR A 399 23.64 11.81 5.40
C TYR A 399 22.63 12.88 4.97
N ASN A 400 22.01 13.60 5.90
CA ASN A 400 21.12 14.72 5.59
C ASN A 400 21.95 15.99 5.35
N ASN A 401 21.93 16.50 4.12
CA ASN A 401 22.67 17.72 3.75
C ASN A 401 22.03 18.99 4.31
N ASN A 402 20.71 18.97 4.56
CA ASN A 402 19.97 20.10 5.11
C ASN A 402 19.22 19.71 6.39
N LYS A 403 19.76 20.07 7.55
CA LYS A 403 19.21 19.72 8.87
C LYS A 403 17.81 20.27 9.15
N ASN A 404 17.33 21.23 8.34
CA ASN A 404 16.02 21.86 8.53
C ASN A 404 14.90 21.18 7.69
N THR A 405 15.26 20.27 6.78
CA THR A 405 14.36 19.59 5.86
C THR A 405 14.47 18.06 5.99
N GLY A 406 13.82 17.34 5.10
CA GLY A 406 13.86 15.88 5.06
C GLY A 406 12.90 15.19 6.02
N GLY A 407 12.13 15.94 6.77
CA GLY A 407 11.18 15.43 7.76
C GLY A 407 9.75 15.28 7.25
N LEU A 408 8.81 15.79 8.04
CA LEU A 408 7.37 15.67 7.78
C LEU A 408 6.67 17.01 8.03
N LYS A 409 5.74 17.36 7.15
CA LYS A 409 4.76 18.44 7.35
C LYS A 409 3.44 17.83 7.73
N VAL A 410 2.86 18.26 8.84
CA VAL A 410 1.56 17.78 9.33
C VAL A 410 0.65 18.99 9.51
N TYR A 411 -0.55 18.93 8.92
CA TYR A 411 -1.56 19.97 9.01
C TYR A 411 -2.58 19.61 10.09
N ASP A 412 -2.97 20.56 10.93
CA ASP A 412 -3.88 20.37 12.07
C ASP A 412 -5.36 20.21 11.66
N VAL A 413 -5.62 19.88 10.42
CA VAL A 413 -6.97 19.71 9.84
C VAL A 413 -7.15 18.27 9.36
N PRO A 414 -8.15 17.55 9.88
CA PRO A 414 -8.42 16.18 9.44
C PRO A 414 -9.13 16.14 8.08
N ALA A 415 -8.87 15.08 7.34
CA ALA A 415 -9.64 14.78 6.14
C ALA A 415 -11.12 14.59 6.50
N PRO A 416 -12.07 15.22 5.76
CA PRO A 416 -13.50 15.06 6.02
C PRO A 416 -13.96 13.61 5.97
N ASP A 417 -14.85 13.22 6.88
CA ASP A 417 -15.37 11.85 6.97
C ASP A 417 -16.07 11.37 5.70
N HIS A 418 -16.65 12.31 4.93
CA HIS A 418 -17.33 12.02 3.66
C HIS A 418 -16.40 11.94 2.44
N TRP A 419 -15.10 12.23 2.60
CA TRP A 419 -14.16 12.07 1.50
C TRP A 419 -13.78 10.60 1.33
N ASN A 420 -13.83 10.13 0.07
CA ASN A 420 -13.33 8.81 -0.28
C ASN A 420 -11.79 8.81 -0.39
N TYR A 421 -11.22 7.61 -0.53
CA TYR A 421 -9.78 7.40 -0.64
C TYR A 421 -9.12 8.28 -1.72
N LYS A 422 -9.72 8.39 -2.90
CA LYS A 422 -9.16 9.21 -3.99
C LYS A 422 -9.09 10.69 -3.61
N SER A 423 -10.11 11.20 -2.91
CA SER A 423 -10.18 12.59 -2.49
C SER A 423 -9.13 12.96 -1.46
N TYR A 424 -8.90 12.13 -0.44
CA TYR A 424 -7.96 12.45 0.65
C TYR A 424 -6.55 11.89 0.47
N ASN A 425 -6.30 11.08 -0.57
CA ASN A 425 -4.99 10.44 -0.77
C ASN A 425 -4.39 10.67 -2.17
N MET A 426 -5.21 10.95 -3.19
CA MET A 426 -4.73 11.02 -4.57
C MET A 426 -4.97 12.38 -5.25
N ASN A 427 -5.63 13.33 -4.59
CA ASN A 427 -5.96 14.62 -5.18
C ASN A 427 -5.35 15.78 -4.39
N SER A 428 -4.05 16.01 -4.58
CA SER A 428 -3.30 17.05 -3.86
C SER A 428 -3.87 18.45 -4.04
N ASN A 429 -4.36 18.82 -5.23
CA ASN A 429 -4.93 20.14 -5.46
C ASN A 429 -6.19 20.36 -4.61
N LYS A 430 -7.11 19.38 -4.61
CA LYS A 430 -8.31 19.43 -3.75
C LYS A 430 -7.96 19.53 -2.28
N ILE A 431 -6.90 18.83 -1.85
CA ILE A 431 -6.45 18.86 -0.45
C ILE A 431 -5.90 20.24 -0.11
N TYR A 432 -5.03 20.83 -0.93
CA TYR A 432 -4.46 22.15 -0.66
C TYR A 432 -5.53 23.25 -0.67
N ASP A 433 -6.50 23.21 -1.59
CA ASP A 433 -7.64 24.13 -1.59
C ASP A 433 -8.42 24.03 -0.28
N PHE A 434 -8.72 22.82 0.17
CA PHE A 434 -9.42 22.56 1.43
C PHE A 434 -8.63 23.05 2.66
N LEU A 435 -7.31 22.79 2.71
CA LEU A 435 -6.44 23.26 3.79
C LEU A 435 -6.41 24.80 3.85
N LYS A 436 -6.37 25.46 2.69
CA LYS A 436 -6.43 26.91 2.58
C LYS A 436 -7.78 27.47 3.07
N GLU A 437 -8.91 26.88 2.65
CA GLU A 437 -10.25 27.27 3.10
C GLU A 437 -10.41 27.15 4.62
N ARG A 438 -9.74 26.16 5.24
CA ARG A 438 -9.78 25.92 6.68
C ARG A 438 -8.76 26.72 7.48
N ASN A 439 -7.93 27.53 6.83
CA ASN A 439 -6.79 28.22 7.46
C ASN A 439 -5.91 27.25 8.28
N ALA A 440 -5.61 26.09 7.70
CA ALA A 440 -4.85 25.05 8.37
C ALA A 440 -3.44 25.51 8.80
N ASN A 441 -3.06 25.21 10.03
CA ASN A 441 -1.68 25.40 10.46
C ASN A 441 -0.84 24.20 10.07
N CYS A 442 0.36 24.45 9.55
CA CYS A 442 1.34 23.43 9.20
C CYS A 442 2.42 23.34 10.27
N THR A 443 2.53 22.18 10.89
CA THR A 443 3.67 21.87 11.78
C THR A 443 4.76 21.21 10.95
N ASN A 444 5.88 21.90 10.75
CA ASN A 444 7.05 21.32 10.11
C ASN A 444 7.94 20.64 11.17
N ILE A 445 8.13 19.32 11.01
CA ILE A 445 8.96 18.51 11.91
C ILE A 445 10.22 18.13 11.15
N PRO A 446 11.38 18.76 11.46
CA PRO A 446 12.63 18.49 10.76
C PRO A 446 13.09 17.05 10.98
N TYR A 447 13.77 16.51 9.99
CA TYR A 447 14.40 15.21 10.07
C TYR A 447 15.38 15.12 11.25
N LYS A 448 15.39 13.98 11.92
CA LYS A 448 16.44 13.58 12.86
C LYS A 448 16.52 12.07 12.95
N PHE A 449 17.72 11.52 12.97
CA PHE A 449 17.97 10.10 13.15
C PHE A 449 17.31 9.60 14.45
N ASN A 450 16.63 8.46 14.37
CA ASN A 450 15.91 7.85 15.50
C ASN A 450 14.82 8.75 16.13
N ARG A 451 14.23 9.64 15.32
CA ARG A 451 13.03 10.41 15.72
C ARG A 451 11.79 9.72 15.20
N ALA A 452 10.79 9.58 16.06
CA ALA A 452 9.43 9.23 15.67
C ALA A 452 8.52 10.45 15.72
N VAL A 453 7.56 10.51 14.83
CA VAL A 453 6.47 11.48 14.79
C VAL A 453 5.16 10.74 15.01
N LEU A 454 4.43 11.14 16.03
CA LEU A 454 3.13 10.59 16.40
C LEU A 454 2.06 11.64 16.16
N PHE A 455 1.03 11.30 15.39
CA PHE A 455 -0.06 12.23 15.10
C PHE A 455 -1.37 11.51 14.78
N ASN A 456 -2.48 12.26 14.82
CA ASN A 456 -3.78 11.77 14.38
C ASN A 456 -3.73 11.44 12.89
N SER A 457 -3.97 10.19 12.54
CA SER A 457 -3.82 9.66 11.17
C SER A 457 -4.75 10.33 10.16
N ALA A 458 -5.85 10.92 10.62
CA ALA A 458 -6.76 11.68 9.75
C ALA A 458 -6.20 13.03 9.30
N TYR A 459 -5.15 13.55 9.95
CA TYR A 459 -4.54 14.81 9.56
C TYR A 459 -3.80 14.68 8.24
N PHE A 460 -3.96 15.71 7.40
CA PHE A 460 -3.19 15.78 6.17
C PHE A 460 -1.71 15.96 6.48
N HIS A 461 -0.89 15.22 5.76
CA HIS A 461 0.56 15.27 5.93
C HIS A 461 1.28 14.97 4.62
N GLU A 462 2.52 15.43 4.52
CA GLU A 462 3.38 15.22 3.36
C GLU A 462 4.84 15.13 3.78
N THR A 463 5.66 14.50 2.95
CA THR A 463 7.12 14.52 3.16
C THR A 463 7.65 15.90 2.83
N ASP A 464 8.50 16.44 3.71
CA ASP A 464 9.24 17.67 3.42
C ASP A 464 10.33 17.44 2.36
N GLU A 465 10.96 18.52 1.86
CA GLU A 465 12.03 18.45 0.89
C GLU A 465 13.15 17.49 1.32
N ILE A 466 13.56 16.61 0.41
CA ILE A 466 14.56 15.57 0.70
C ILE A 466 15.88 15.99 0.05
N ASP A 467 16.92 16.21 0.87
CA ASP A 467 18.28 16.50 0.43
C ASP A 467 19.27 15.65 1.25
N PHE A 468 19.54 14.44 0.76
CA PHE A 468 20.45 13.48 1.38
C PHE A 468 21.63 13.19 0.45
N LYS A 469 22.73 12.67 0.99
CA LYS A 469 23.88 12.23 0.21
C LYS A 469 23.48 11.14 -0.79
N ASP A 470 24.02 11.25 -2.00
CA ASP A 470 23.81 10.25 -3.06
C ASP A 470 24.67 9.01 -2.81
N ASP A 471 24.25 8.23 -1.81
CA ASP A 471 24.89 7.01 -1.36
C ASP A 471 23.81 6.00 -0.97
N TYR A 472 24.00 4.74 -1.27
CA TYR A 472 23.03 3.67 -0.97
C TYR A 472 22.63 3.65 0.51
N VAL A 473 23.61 3.73 1.42
CA VAL A 473 23.38 3.73 2.87
C VAL A 473 22.87 5.06 3.38
N GLY A 474 23.10 6.15 2.64
CA GLY A 474 22.64 7.50 2.95
C GLY A 474 21.22 7.80 2.50
N ARG A 475 20.60 6.95 1.70
CA ARG A 475 19.21 7.14 1.28
C ARG A 475 18.28 7.26 2.48
N ARG A 476 17.42 8.28 2.46
CA ARG A 476 16.43 8.47 3.52
C ARG A 476 15.49 7.29 3.59
N ILE A 477 15.38 6.68 4.76
CA ILE A 477 14.45 5.58 5.03
C ILE A 477 13.54 5.99 6.19
N ASN A 478 12.24 5.83 6.01
CA ASN A 478 11.26 5.91 7.09
C ASN A 478 10.43 4.63 7.17
N SER A 479 9.89 4.39 8.35
CA SER A 479 8.85 3.38 8.54
C SER A 479 7.65 4.02 9.21
N THR A 480 6.46 3.61 8.79
CA THR A 480 5.17 4.08 9.28
C THR A 480 4.38 2.92 9.85
N TYR A 481 3.80 3.11 11.03
CA TYR A 481 2.92 2.18 11.70
C TYR A 481 1.56 2.83 11.90
N LEU A 482 0.51 2.16 11.48
CA LEU A 482 -0.87 2.61 11.62
C LEU A 482 -1.63 1.76 12.64
N PHE A 483 -2.20 2.41 13.64
CA PHE A 483 -3.00 1.76 14.65
C PHE A 483 -4.45 2.21 14.61
N GLY A 484 -5.37 1.24 14.82
CA GLY A 484 -6.81 1.45 14.79
C GLY A 484 -7.35 1.67 13.37
N SER A 485 -8.64 1.87 13.29
CA SER A 485 -9.34 2.15 12.04
C SER A 485 -10.26 3.35 12.22
N ARG A 486 -10.21 4.28 11.28
CA ARG A 486 -11.14 5.40 11.24
C ARG A 486 -12.54 4.88 10.94
N VAL A 487 -13.51 5.27 11.74
CA VAL A 487 -14.91 4.95 11.48
C VAL A 487 -15.45 5.97 10.50
N VAL A 488 -15.71 5.56 9.27
CA VAL A 488 -16.46 6.37 8.31
C VAL A 488 -17.91 6.39 8.77
N LYS A 489 -18.45 7.57 9.06
CA LYS A 489 -19.88 7.70 9.39
C LYS A 489 -20.69 7.31 8.15
N LYS A 490 -21.65 6.40 8.35
CA LYS A 490 -22.64 6.03 7.31
C LYS A 490 -23.40 7.29 6.88
N TRP A 491 -23.60 7.41 5.59
CA TRP A 491 -24.52 8.38 4.97
C TRP A 491 -25.96 8.12 5.34
#